data_e8546040aa1a52cffcb98165bd43b59b
#
_entry.id   e8546040aa1a52cffcb98165bd43b59b
#
_cell.length_a   1.000
_cell.length_b   1.000
_cell.length_c   1.000
_cell.angle_alpha   90.00
_cell.angle_beta   90.00
_cell.angle_gamma   90.00
#
_symmetry.space_group_name_H-M   'P 1'
#
loop_
_entity.id
_entity.type
_entity.pdbx_description
1 polymer ?
#
loop_
_entity_poly.entity_id
_entity_poly.type
_entity_poly.pdbx_seq_one_letter_code
_entity_poly.pdbx_strand_id
1 'polypeptide(L)'
;MSEATTLARVIVRQIVQAGITDAVLAPGSRNAPLSIAFYQAEQAGLIRLHVKIDERGAAFFALGLTKVTGRPVPVVCTSGTAVANCHPAVLEASHSNAPLLLLTADRPARLRRTGANQTTEQARLFGKAVRYFADVSGSAYPMELPFNSLQTGPVHLNIQFEEPLIGDSDTSWLDQIKIAEPKVFTRKGPGTFHTKSTRGLLVIGHDRGGLSQESVEKFAHELGWPVIAEDPLSFKDAIAHASVFLTSTKIRSEIKPDTVVIIGRTTLSRSINASITQARKTIVIDPRMATVDQDRSADQKFLALPNLEVPSADPDWVATWNKLGERASKVVSELDTWSEETFARDFAASLPTGAALFIASSRPIRDLEGFAKPRQGVEVFANRGLAGIDGNISTALGIASRSKKTFAVLGDLAFLHDVSALSHTDNPDLRLFVIDNNGGGIFSTLPQAGVDGFEKIFGTPHGRDIQAIATAFGIKTSTLSTSAEVARIVTEPVKGFEIVVVKVPSRQENGDYLKSIYAKMESL
;
A
#
# COMPACT_ATOMS: atom_id res chain seq x y z
N MET A 1 41.29 -6.80 -9.57
CA MET A 1 39.85 -6.59 -9.18
C MET A 1 39.48 -7.69 -8.22
N SER A 2 38.82 -7.39 -7.07
CA SER A 2 38.38 -8.46 -6.16
C SER A 2 37.17 -9.16 -6.73
N GLU A 3 36.98 -10.44 -6.38
CA GLU A 3 35.82 -11.22 -6.78
C GLU A 3 34.50 -10.55 -6.31
N ALA A 4 34.47 -10.02 -5.08
CA ALA A 4 33.36 -9.31 -4.50
C ALA A 4 32.99 -8.04 -5.32
N THR A 5 33.98 -7.27 -5.75
CA THR A 5 33.77 -6.07 -6.59
C THR A 5 33.22 -6.46 -7.96
N THR A 6 33.77 -7.51 -8.59
CA THR A 6 33.29 -8.00 -9.90
C THR A 6 31.84 -8.43 -9.85
N LEU A 7 31.47 -9.25 -8.86
CA LEU A 7 30.11 -9.73 -8.67
C LEU A 7 29.11 -8.56 -8.45
N ALA A 8 29.47 -7.61 -7.59
CA ALA A 8 28.63 -6.43 -7.33
C ALA A 8 28.40 -5.59 -8.59
N ARG A 9 29.45 -5.32 -9.36
CA ARG A 9 29.38 -4.57 -10.62
C ARG A 9 28.49 -5.28 -11.66
N VAL A 10 28.60 -6.59 -11.79
CA VAL A 10 27.74 -7.39 -12.69
C VAL A 10 26.27 -7.28 -12.30
N ILE A 11 25.96 -7.38 -11.01
CA ILE A 11 24.58 -7.26 -10.50
C ILE A 11 24.05 -5.86 -10.79
N VAL A 12 24.77 -4.80 -10.40
CA VAL A 12 24.32 -3.42 -10.59
C VAL A 12 24.20 -3.06 -12.07
N ARG A 13 25.14 -3.52 -12.92
CA ARG A 13 25.06 -3.32 -14.37
C ARG A 13 23.76 -3.90 -14.97
N GLN A 14 23.37 -5.12 -14.59
CA GLN A 14 22.13 -5.72 -15.05
C GLN A 14 20.88 -4.97 -14.55
N ILE A 15 20.92 -4.45 -13.32
CA ILE A 15 19.83 -3.62 -12.76
C ILE A 15 19.66 -2.36 -13.59
N VAL A 16 20.75 -1.65 -13.90
CA VAL A 16 20.71 -0.45 -14.75
C VAL A 16 20.25 -0.81 -16.18
N GLN A 17 20.76 -1.90 -16.75
CA GLN A 17 20.34 -2.38 -18.08
C GLN A 17 18.85 -2.70 -18.15
N ALA A 18 18.26 -3.18 -17.06
CA ALA A 18 16.80 -3.43 -16.97
C ALA A 18 15.95 -2.15 -16.84
N GLY A 19 16.57 -0.97 -16.85
CA GLY A 19 15.87 0.32 -16.75
C GLY A 19 15.35 0.64 -15.34
N ILE A 20 15.94 0.02 -14.32
CA ILE A 20 15.63 0.33 -12.92
C ILE A 20 16.33 1.63 -12.55
N THR A 21 15.59 2.59 -12.04
CA THR A 21 16.04 3.97 -11.81
C THR A 21 16.24 4.34 -10.35
N ASP A 22 15.86 3.47 -9.43
CA ASP A 22 15.94 3.69 -7.98
C ASP A 22 16.51 2.47 -7.29
N ALA A 23 17.30 2.69 -6.24
CA ALA A 23 17.74 1.66 -5.30
C ALA A 23 17.72 2.21 -3.88
N VAL A 24 17.42 1.36 -2.90
CA VAL A 24 17.44 1.72 -1.48
C VAL A 24 18.53 0.94 -0.77
N LEU A 25 19.36 1.63 -0.02
CA LEU A 25 20.54 1.08 0.64
C LEU A 25 20.47 1.32 2.16
N ALA A 26 20.58 0.25 2.94
CA ALA A 26 20.92 0.33 4.35
C ALA A 26 22.41 0.08 4.53
N PRO A 27 23.17 1.02 5.17
CA PRO A 27 24.61 0.93 5.28
C PRO A 27 25.09 -0.27 6.11
N GLY A 28 26.19 -0.89 5.69
CA GLY A 28 26.85 -1.95 6.43
C GLY A 28 28.17 -2.37 5.79
N SER A 29 29.02 -3.05 6.54
CA SER A 29 30.34 -3.44 6.04
C SER A 29 30.27 -4.52 4.95
N ARG A 30 29.44 -5.57 5.16
CA ARG A 30 29.41 -6.72 4.24
C ARG A 30 28.83 -6.38 2.87
N ASN A 31 27.93 -5.38 2.80
CA ASN A 31 27.38 -4.91 1.52
C ASN A 31 28.23 -3.84 0.82
N ALA A 32 29.43 -3.51 1.33
CA ALA A 32 30.30 -2.48 0.74
C ALA A 32 30.51 -2.64 -0.79
N PRO A 33 30.71 -3.85 -1.35
CA PRO A 33 30.87 -4.00 -2.80
C PRO A 33 29.65 -3.48 -3.58
N LEU A 34 28.43 -3.84 -3.13
CA LEU A 34 27.16 -3.35 -3.74
C LEU A 34 26.98 -1.85 -3.51
N SER A 35 27.25 -1.37 -2.30
CA SER A 35 27.11 0.05 -1.95
C SER A 35 27.98 0.94 -2.84
N ILE A 36 29.24 0.55 -3.06
CA ILE A 36 30.16 1.27 -3.94
C ILE A 36 29.70 1.21 -5.40
N ALA A 37 29.27 0.04 -5.87
CA ALA A 37 28.78 -0.10 -7.25
C ALA A 37 27.51 0.73 -7.51
N PHE A 38 26.54 0.75 -6.58
CA PHE A 38 25.36 1.60 -6.69
C PHE A 38 25.72 3.10 -6.62
N TYR A 39 26.63 3.48 -5.74
CA TYR A 39 27.10 4.86 -5.68
C TYR A 39 27.80 5.30 -6.99
N GLN A 40 28.64 4.45 -7.58
CA GLN A 40 29.25 4.72 -8.88
C GLN A 40 28.19 4.89 -9.98
N ALA A 41 27.13 4.05 -9.99
CA ALA A 41 26.02 4.18 -10.93
C ALA A 41 25.20 5.47 -10.71
N GLU A 42 25.04 5.92 -9.46
CA GLU A 42 24.41 7.20 -9.14
C GLU A 42 25.24 8.38 -9.64
N GLN A 43 26.57 8.38 -9.40
CA GLN A 43 27.47 9.43 -9.89
C GLN A 43 27.49 9.52 -11.42
N ALA A 44 27.24 8.40 -12.11
CA ALA A 44 27.07 8.34 -13.56
C ALA A 44 25.64 8.77 -14.02
N GLY A 45 24.75 9.14 -13.10
CA GLY A 45 23.38 9.56 -13.41
C GLY A 45 22.45 8.44 -13.88
N LEU A 46 22.83 7.17 -13.68
CA LEU A 46 22.10 6.00 -14.17
C LEU A 46 21.02 5.50 -13.19
N ILE A 47 21.19 5.80 -11.90
CA ILE A 47 20.26 5.39 -10.83
C ILE A 47 20.20 6.47 -9.76
N ARG A 48 19.12 6.55 -9.01
CA ARG A 48 19.01 7.33 -7.77
C ARG A 48 19.17 6.41 -6.58
N LEU A 49 20.13 6.71 -5.71
CA LEU A 49 20.41 5.92 -4.51
C LEU A 49 19.82 6.59 -3.28
N HIS A 50 18.90 5.88 -2.60
CA HIS A 50 18.28 6.33 -1.36
C HIS A 50 18.93 5.61 -0.18
N VAL A 51 19.58 6.34 0.72
CA VAL A 51 20.25 5.76 1.89
C VAL A 51 19.36 5.89 3.12
N LYS A 52 19.10 4.77 3.80
CA LYS A 52 18.25 4.66 5.00
C LYS A 52 18.95 3.82 6.07
N ILE A 53 18.89 4.26 7.33
CA ILE A 53 19.60 3.60 8.44
C ILE A 53 18.82 2.43 9.08
N ASP A 54 17.50 2.39 8.93
CA ASP A 54 16.61 1.32 9.42
C ASP A 54 16.20 0.44 8.25
N GLU A 55 16.59 -0.82 8.26
CA GLU A 55 16.32 -1.75 7.14
C GLU A 55 14.82 -2.04 6.94
N ARG A 56 14.03 -2.03 8.00
CA ARG A 56 12.58 -2.14 7.91
C ARG A 56 12.01 -0.94 7.16
N GLY A 57 12.35 0.26 7.59
CA GLY A 57 11.99 1.51 6.93
C GLY A 57 12.51 1.58 5.49
N ALA A 58 13.75 1.13 5.23
CA ALA A 58 14.34 1.05 3.90
C ALA A 58 13.52 0.18 2.94
N ALA A 59 13.09 -1.01 3.41
CA ALA A 59 12.31 -1.94 2.61
C ALA A 59 10.88 -1.41 2.33
N PHE A 60 10.23 -0.75 3.30
CA PHE A 60 8.93 -0.10 3.09
C PHE A 60 9.04 1.17 2.22
N PHE A 61 10.13 1.92 2.31
CA PHE A 61 10.38 3.04 1.40
C PHE A 61 10.51 2.53 -0.05
N ALA A 62 11.25 1.46 -0.27
CA ALA A 62 11.34 0.80 -1.56
C ALA A 62 9.98 0.29 -2.05
N LEU A 63 9.15 -0.25 -1.16
CA LEU A 63 7.77 -0.62 -1.47
C LEU A 63 6.94 0.58 -1.95
N GLY A 64 7.08 1.74 -1.32
CA GLY A 64 6.47 3.00 -1.76
C GLY A 64 6.90 3.40 -3.17
N LEU A 65 8.20 3.30 -3.47
CA LEU A 65 8.75 3.52 -4.80
C LEU A 65 8.16 2.56 -5.83
N THR A 66 8.06 1.25 -5.52
CA THR A 66 7.44 0.28 -6.45
C THR A 66 6.00 0.58 -6.73
N LYS A 67 5.24 1.04 -5.72
CA LYS A 67 3.81 1.38 -5.87
C LYS A 67 3.60 2.56 -6.82
N VAL A 68 4.39 3.61 -6.70
CA VAL A 68 4.23 4.83 -7.51
C VAL A 68 4.85 4.71 -8.90
N THR A 69 5.92 3.90 -9.07
CA THR A 69 6.61 3.77 -10.34
C THR A 69 6.16 2.56 -11.17
N GLY A 70 5.54 1.57 -10.52
CA GLY A 70 5.25 0.26 -11.13
C GLY A 70 6.51 -0.55 -11.48
N ARG A 71 7.70 -0.11 -11.04
CA ARG A 71 8.99 -0.71 -11.41
C ARG A 71 9.62 -1.48 -10.24
N PRO A 72 10.47 -2.47 -10.52
CA PRO A 72 11.28 -3.10 -9.49
C PRO A 72 12.20 -2.10 -8.79
N VAL A 73 12.33 -2.25 -7.46
CA VAL A 73 13.28 -1.45 -6.65
C VAL A 73 14.17 -2.39 -5.84
N PRO A 74 15.51 -2.32 -6.01
CA PRO A 74 16.46 -3.03 -5.18
C PRO A 74 16.48 -2.48 -3.75
N VAL A 75 16.54 -3.39 -2.78
CA VAL A 75 16.81 -3.11 -1.37
C VAL A 75 18.09 -3.80 -1.00
N VAL A 76 19.10 -3.03 -0.63
CA VAL A 76 20.45 -3.52 -0.29
C VAL A 76 20.64 -3.41 1.21
N CYS A 77 20.98 -4.51 1.88
CA CYS A 77 21.33 -4.50 3.29
C CYS A 77 22.52 -5.43 3.60
N THR A 78 23.08 -5.25 4.78
CA THR A 78 24.18 -6.09 5.30
C THR A 78 23.63 -7.43 5.83
N SER A 79 24.50 -8.26 6.37
CA SER A 79 24.17 -9.57 6.92
C SER A 79 23.56 -9.50 8.33
N GLY A 80 23.02 -10.61 8.79
CA GLY A 80 22.52 -10.77 10.15
C GLY A 80 21.08 -10.29 10.32
N THR A 81 20.79 -9.55 11.39
CA THR A 81 19.44 -9.04 11.70
C THR A 81 18.90 -8.06 10.68
N ALA A 82 19.77 -7.39 9.92
CA ALA A 82 19.40 -6.50 8.82
C ALA A 82 18.43 -7.17 7.82
N VAL A 83 18.74 -8.42 7.46
CA VAL A 83 17.90 -9.20 6.54
C VAL A 83 16.51 -9.46 7.15
N ALA A 84 16.46 -9.84 8.42
CA ALA A 84 15.20 -10.12 9.11
C ALA A 84 14.31 -8.87 9.20
N ASN A 85 14.88 -7.68 9.38
CA ASN A 85 14.17 -6.42 9.43
C ASN A 85 13.42 -6.08 8.13
N CYS A 86 13.87 -6.58 6.98
CA CYS A 86 13.17 -6.40 5.71
C CYS A 86 11.90 -7.26 5.59
N HIS A 87 11.72 -8.31 6.43
CA HIS A 87 10.68 -9.32 6.25
C HIS A 87 9.24 -8.76 6.23
N PRO A 88 8.83 -7.81 7.09
CA PRO A 88 7.49 -7.24 7.04
C PRO A 88 7.15 -6.62 5.67
N ALA A 89 8.07 -5.85 5.10
CA ALA A 89 7.89 -5.26 3.77
C ALA A 89 7.84 -6.32 2.66
N VAL A 90 8.65 -7.39 2.78
CA VAL A 90 8.65 -8.53 1.83
C VAL A 90 7.31 -9.26 1.88
N LEU A 91 6.71 -9.43 3.06
CA LEU A 91 5.38 -10.02 3.20
C LEU A 91 4.30 -9.13 2.55
N GLU A 92 4.29 -7.83 2.84
CA GLU A 92 3.36 -6.90 2.19
C GLU A 92 3.53 -6.91 0.66
N ALA A 93 4.79 -6.86 0.17
CA ALA A 93 5.11 -6.95 -1.26
C ALA A 93 4.64 -8.26 -1.89
N SER A 94 4.79 -9.37 -1.17
CA SER A 94 4.36 -10.71 -1.62
C SER A 94 2.85 -10.76 -1.83
N HIS A 95 2.08 -10.20 -0.90
CA HIS A 95 0.63 -10.20 -0.94
C HIS A 95 0.03 -9.18 -1.90
N SER A 96 0.77 -8.10 -2.23
CA SER A 96 0.37 -7.08 -3.20
C SER A 96 1.00 -7.26 -4.59
N ASN A 97 1.81 -8.31 -4.81
CA ASN A 97 2.60 -8.52 -6.03
C ASN A 97 3.55 -7.35 -6.38
N ALA A 98 4.03 -6.63 -5.36
CA ALA A 98 4.96 -5.54 -5.58
C ALA A 98 6.39 -6.06 -5.88
N PRO A 99 7.07 -5.53 -6.89
CA PRO A 99 8.36 -6.03 -7.37
C PRO A 99 9.54 -5.55 -6.52
N LEU A 100 9.73 -6.06 -5.31
CA LEU A 100 10.91 -5.80 -4.51
C LEU A 100 12.06 -6.76 -4.86
N LEU A 101 13.25 -6.22 -5.07
CA LEU A 101 14.48 -7.00 -5.29
C LEU A 101 15.38 -6.90 -4.04
N LEU A 102 15.34 -7.93 -3.19
CA LEU A 102 16.17 -7.99 -1.98
C LEU A 102 17.58 -8.46 -2.36
N LEU A 103 18.57 -7.62 -2.15
CA LEU A 103 20.01 -7.88 -2.33
C LEU A 103 20.66 -7.89 -0.95
N THR A 104 20.67 -9.04 -0.30
CA THR A 104 21.17 -9.18 1.06
C THR A 104 22.61 -9.71 1.05
N ALA A 105 23.55 -8.90 1.53
CA ALA A 105 24.92 -9.32 1.61
C ALA A 105 25.12 -10.36 2.71
N ASP A 106 25.90 -11.38 2.45
CA ASP A 106 26.20 -12.45 3.38
C ASP A 106 27.71 -12.72 3.44
N ARG A 107 28.11 -13.38 4.50
CA ARG A 107 29.43 -14.01 4.59
C ARG A 107 29.46 -15.29 3.76
N PRO A 108 30.63 -15.74 3.32
CA PRO A 108 30.77 -17.01 2.63
C PRO A 108 30.13 -18.17 3.40
N ALA A 109 29.49 -19.11 2.69
CA ALA A 109 28.75 -20.22 3.29
C ALA A 109 29.57 -21.03 4.31
N ARG A 110 30.89 -21.14 4.12
CA ARG A 110 31.82 -21.82 5.06
C ARG A 110 31.84 -21.22 6.48
N LEU A 111 31.41 -19.95 6.63
CA LEU A 111 31.34 -19.26 7.92
C LEU A 111 29.97 -19.40 8.62
N ARG A 112 28.99 -19.98 7.96
CA ARG A 112 27.69 -20.27 8.59
C ARG A 112 27.84 -21.32 9.68
N ARG A 113 27.09 -21.17 10.78
CA ARG A 113 27.12 -22.08 11.96
C ARG A 113 28.49 -22.19 12.65
N THR A 114 29.37 -21.21 12.48
CA THR A 114 30.68 -21.18 13.13
C THR A 114 30.74 -20.20 14.31
N GLY A 115 29.67 -19.43 14.56
CA GLY A 115 29.68 -18.35 15.53
C GLY A 115 30.41 -17.09 15.02
N ALA A 116 30.74 -17.01 13.73
CA ALA A 116 31.33 -15.83 13.12
C ALA A 116 30.46 -14.58 13.34
N ASN A 117 31.07 -13.45 13.66
CA ASN A 117 30.38 -12.21 13.98
C ASN A 117 29.38 -11.82 12.89
N GLN A 118 28.15 -11.44 13.28
CA GLN A 118 27.08 -10.98 12.38
C GLN A 118 26.77 -11.99 11.27
N THR A 119 26.79 -13.27 11.57
CA THR A 119 26.51 -14.39 10.65
C THR A 119 25.32 -15.20 11.19
N THR A 120 24.38 -15.51 10.32
CA THR A 120 23.19 -16.33 10.65
C THR A 120 22.77 -17.14 9.41
N GLU A 121 21.80 -18.05 9.58
CA GLU A 121 21.16 -18.79 8.48
C GLU A 121 20.17 -17.86 7.74
N GLN A 122 20.69 -16.88 6.99
CA GLN A 122 19.84 -15.93 6.26
C GLN A 122 19.41 -16.42 4.87
N ALA A 123 20.04 -17.50 4.37
CA ALA A 123 19.61 -18.16 3.16
C ALA A 123 18.16 -18.64 3.29
N ARG A 124 17.28 -18.25 2.34
CA ARG A 124 15.84 -18.54 2.36
C ARG A 124 15.05 -17.97 3.55
N LEU A 125 15.56 -16.97 4.24
CA LEU A 125 14.91 -16.37 5.42
C LEU A 125 13.47 -15.90 5.14
N PHE A 126 13.17 -15.43 3.94
CA PHE A 126 11.83 -15.00 3.53
C PHE A 126 10.91 -16.16 3.11
N GLY A 127 11.40 -17.38 3.06
CA GLY A 127 10.61 -18.59 2.79
C GLY A 127 9.78 -18.47 1.49
N LYS A 128 8.47 -18.70 1.63
CA LYS A 128 7.51 -18.64 0.50
C LYS A 128 7.04 -17.21 0.15
N ALA A 129 7.47 -16.20 0.89
CA ALA A 129 7.09 -14.82 0.60
C ALA A 129 7.73 -14.30 -0.69
N VAL A 130 8.85 -14.87 -1.13
CA VAL A 130 9.52 -14.49 -2.37
C VAL A 130 9.19 -15.43 -3.53
N ARG A 131 9.16 -14.88 -4.76
CA ARG A 131 8.87 -15.63 -5.99
C ARG A 131 10.08 -16.38 -6.51
N TYR A 132 11.27 -15.92 -6.14
CA TYR A 132 12.54 -16.53 -6.50
C TYR A 132 13.55 -16.29 -5.38
N PHE A 133 14.41 -17.27 -5.17
CA PHE A 133 15.54 -17.19 -4.25
C PHE A 133 16.80 -17.76 -4.89
N ALA A 134 17.91 -17.06 -4.73
CA ALA A 134 19.24 -17.62 -5.02
C ALA A 134 20.23 -17.25 -3.90
N ASP A 135 21.09 -18.19 -3.56
CA ASP A 135 22.26 -17.99 -2.70
C ASP A 135 23.48 -17.90 -3.63
N VAL A 136 23.96 -16.66 -3.84
CA VAL A 136 24.92 -16.31 -4.88
C VAL A 136 26.30 -16.19 -4.28
N SER A 137 27.30 -16.82 -4.89
CA SER A 137 28.74 -16.67 -4.58
C SER A 137 29.49 -16.16 -5.80
N GLY A 138 30.72 -15.71 -5.64
CA GLY A 138 31.57 -15.25 -6.76
C GLY A 138 31.76 -16.28 -7.86
N SER A 139 31.76 -17.55 -7.49
CA SER A 139 31.81 -18.67 -8.45
C SER A 139 30.55 -18.86 -9.30
N ALA A 140 29.46 -18.16 -8.97
CA ALA A 140 28.20 -18.22 -9.73
C ALA A 140 28.17 -17.30 -10.98
N TYR A 141 29.28 -16.72 -11.36
CA TYR A 141 29.41 -15.88 -12.55
C TYR A 141 29.60 -16.72 -13.83
N PRO A 142 28.94 -16.40 -15.00
CA PRO A 142 27.96 -15.34 -15.16
C PRO A 142 26.58 -15.72 -14.63
N MET A 143 25.89 -14.77 -14.02
CA MET A 143 24.51 -14.97 -13.56
C MET A 143 23.56 -13.98 -14.27
N GLU A 144 22.33 -14.39 -14.46
CA GLU A 144 21.24 -13.53 -14.92
C GLU A 144 20.28 -13.23 -13.77
N LEU A 145 19.89 -11.96 -13.63
CA LEU A 145 18.91 -11.56 -12.62
C LEU A 145 17.50 -12.03 -13.03
N PRO A 146 16.72 -12.55 -12.08
CA PRO A 146 15.42 -13.17 -12.37
C PRO A 146 14.31 -12.12 -12.53
N PHE A 147 14.45 -11.18 -13.46
CA PHE A 147 13.49 -10.09 -13.68
C PHE A 147 12.06 -10.58 -14.00
N ASN A 148 11.92 -11.76 -14.62
CA ASN A 148 10.61 -12.35 -14.88
C ASN A 148 9.85 -12.66 -13.58
N SER A 149 10.54 -13.11 -12.54
CA SER A 149 9.93 -13.43 -11.24
C SER A 149 9.47 -12.18 -10.49
N LEU A 150 10.15 -11.03 -10.69
CA LEU A 150 9.78 -9.74 -10.09
C LEU A 150 8.40 -9.24 -10.52
N GLN A 151 7.91 -9.66 -11.68
CA GLN A 151 6.58 -9.23 -12.17
C GLN A 151 5.42 -9.75 -11.33
N THR A 152 5.64 -10.79 -10.53
CA THR A 152 4.62 -11.42 -9.69
C THR A 152 4.86 -11.23 -8.20
N GLY A 153 5.89 -10.49 -7.82
CA GLY A 153 6.19 -10.19 -6.42
C GLY A 153 7.69 -10.12 -6.11
N PRO A 154 8.07 -10.15 -4.83
CA PRO A 154 9.44 -9.96 -4.41
C PRO A 154 10.37 -11.12 -4.77
N VAL A 155 11.64 -10.78 -4.95
CA VAL A 155 12.75 -11.70 -5.24
C VAL A 155 13.86 -11.50 -4.23
N HIS A 156 14.52 -12.57 -3.81
CA HIS A 156 15.63 -12.53 -2.87
C HIS A 156 16.91 -13.13 -3.46
N LEU A 157 17.95 -12.34 -3.52
CA LEU A 157 19.33 -12.77 -3.79
C LEU A 157 20.15 -12.59 -2.51
N ASN A 158 20.54 -13.68 -1.91
CA ASN A 158 21.51 -13.70 -0.81
C ASN A 158 22.89 -13.78 -1.40
N ILE A 159 23.71 -12.74 -1.23
CA ILE A 159 24.96 -12.54 -1.98
C ILE A 159 26.15 -12.70 -1.03
N GLN A 160 26.89 -13.77 -1.23
CA GLN A 160 28.08 -14.08 -0.45
C GLN A 160 29.27 -13.27 -0.96
N PHE A 161 29.84 -12.45 -0.11
CA PHE A 161 31.05 -11.68 -0.42
C PHE A 161 32.25 -12.18 0.40
N GLU A 162 33.28 -12.62 -0.32
CA GLU A 162 34.61 -12.91 0.24
C GLU A 162 35.45 -11.64 0.30
N GLU A 163 36.34 -11.56 1.25
CA GLU A 163 37.32 -10.46 1.34
C GLU A 163 38.43 -10.60 0.29
N PRO A 164 38.95 -9.48 -0.21
CA PRO A 164 38.68 -8.08 0.19
C PRO A 164 37.37 -7.54 -0.40
N LEU A 165 36.62 -6.82 0.44
CA LEU A 165 35.32 -6.22 0.06
C LEU A 165 35.48 -4.95 -0.79
N ILE A 166 36.58 -4.25 -0.65
CA ILE A 166 36.86 -3.01 -1.38
C ILE A 166 37.84 -3.34 -2.50
N GLY A 167 37.44 -3.00 -3.72
CA GLY A 167 38.27 -3.13 -4.91
C GLY A 167 38.82 -1.78 -5.40
N ASP A 168 39.14 -1.73 -6.69
CA ASP A 168 39.58 -0.51 -7.36
C ASP A 168 38.42 0.49 -7.58
N SER A 169 38.77 1.72 -7.96
CA SER A 169 37.83 2.81 -8.25
C SER A 169 37.44 2.91 -9.73
N ASP A 170 37.78 1.90 -10.56
CA ASP A 170 37.43 1.90 -11.97
C ASP A 170 35.91 1.96 -12.19
N THR A 171 35.44 2.83 -13.08
CA THR A 171 34.05 3.03 -13.44
C THR A 171 33.76 2.66 -14.89
N SER A 172 34.74 2.19 -15.67
CA SER A 172 34.58 1.81 -17.07
C SER A 172 33.56 0.68 -17.29
N TRP A 173 33.24 -0.07 -16.23
CA TRP A 173 32.18 -1.09 -16.23
C TRP A 173 30.76 -0.50 -16.46
N LEU A 174 30.58 0.82 -16.30
CA LEU A 174 29.33 1.56 -16.60
C LEU A 174 29.28 2.07 -18.05
N ASP A 175 30.38 1.99 -18.79
CA ASP A 175 30.43 2.49 -20.15
C ASP A 175 29.53 1.68 -21.07
N GLN A 176 28.92 2.36 -22.06
CA GLN A 176 28.11 1.77 -23.12
C GLN A 176 26.95 0.88 -22.61
N ILE A 177 26.39 1.17 -21.41
CA ILE A 177 25.20 0.49 -20.95
C ILE A 177 24.02 0.82 -21.86
N LYS A 178 23.45 -0.22 -22.49
CA LYS A 178 22.19 -0.12 -23.25
C LYS A 178 21.05 -0.50 -22.32
N ILE A 179 20.15 0.44 -22.07
CA ILE A 179 18.93 0.19 -21.29
C ILE A 179 17.98 -0.64 -22.20
N ALA A 180 17.55 -1.78 -21.67
CA ALA A 180 16.61 -2.64 -22.39
C ALA A 180 15.21 -2.03 -22.37
N GLU A 181 14.47 -2.19 -23.47
CA GLU A 181 13.05 -1.86 -23.50
C GLU A 181 12.30 -2.72 -22.47
N PRO A 182 11.34 -2.13 -21.71
CA PRO A 182 10.54 -2.87 -20.77
C PRO A 182 9.81 -4.03 -21.45
N LYS A 183 10.05 -5.26 -21.02
CA LYS A 183 9.30 -6.42 -21.54
C LYS A 183 7.87 -6.35 -21.01
N VAL A 184 6.92 -6.07 -21.88
CA VAL A 184 5.49 -6.17 -21.59
C VAL A 184 5.11 -7.66 -21.63
N PHE A 185 4.70 -8.20 -20.49
CA PHE A 185 4.21 -9.58 -20.43
C PHE A 185 2.71 -9.60 -20.73
N THR A 186 2.34 -10.22 -21.81
CA THR A 186 0.95 -10.56 -22.11
C THR A 186 0.50 -11.68 -21.17
N ARG A 187 -0.41 -11.37 -20.26
CA ARG A 187 -1.13 -12.40 -19.49
C ARG A 187 -1.97 -13.25 -20.46
N LYS A 188 -2.32 -14.50 -20.06
CA LYS A 188 -3.28 -15.33 -20.82
C LYS A 188 -4.50 -14.49 -21.16
N GLY A 189 -5.00 -14.66 -22.39
CA GLY A 189 -6.14 -13.91 -22.90
C GLY A 189 -7.32 -13.91 -21.93
N PRO A 190 -8.14 -12.85 -21.94
CA PRO A 190 -9.31 -12.76 -21.08
C PRO A 190 -10.28 -13.90 -21.43
N GLY A 191 -10.81 -14.58 -20.39
CA GLY A 191 -11.97 -15.44 -20.57
C GLY A 191 -13.22 -14.61 -20.89
N THR A 192 -14.38 -15.25 -21.02
CA THR A 192 -15.64 -14.56 -21.19
C THR A 192 -16.51 -14.75 -19.95
N PHE A 193 -17.05 -13.66 -19.42
CA PHE A 193 -18.00 -13.68 -18.33
C PHE A 193 -19.42 -13.67 -18.90
N HIS A 194 -20.15 -14.77 -18.64
CA HIS A 194 -21.55 -14.94 -19.04
C HIS A 194 -22.44 -14.90 -17.80
N THR A 195 -23.48 -14.12 -17.85
CA THR A 195 -24.57 -14.15 -16.85
C THR A 195 -25.89 -13.75 -17.46
N LYS A 196 -26.98 -14.18 -16.83
CA LYS A 196 -28.35 -13.72 -17.14
C LYS A 196 -28.84 -12.71 -16.09
N SER A 197 -28.02 -12.37 -15.11
CA SER A 197 -28.41 -11.44 -14.04
C SER A 197 -28.49 -10.02 -14.59
N THR A 198 -29.58 -9.34 -14.31
CA THR A 198 -29.78 -7.90 -14.54
C THR A 198 -29.62 -7.09 -13.26
N ARG A 199 -29.53 -7.76 -12.09
CA ARG A 199 -29.41 -7.16 -10.76
C ARG A 199 -28.06 -7.53 -10.14
N GLY A 200 -27.00 -7.06 -10.77
CA GLY A 200 -25.63 -7.28 -10.31
C GLY A 200 -25.05 -6.11 -9.54
N LEU A 201 -23.94 -6.35 -8.87
CA LEU A 201 -23.14 -5.38 -8.13
C LEU A 201 -21.67 -5.57 -8.46
N LEU A 202 -20.96 -4.50 -8.74
CA LEU A 202 -19.50 -4.49 -8.89
C LEU A 202 -18.87 -3.92 -7.63
N VAL A 203 -17.95 -4.67 -7.01
CA VAL A 203 -17.16 -4.22 -5.85
C VAL A 203 -15.70 -4.14 -6.26
N ILE A 204 -15.11 -2.96 -6.14
CA ILE A 204 -13.72 -2.69 -6.49
C ILE A 204 -12.93 -2.47 -5.20
N GLY A 205 -12.04 -3.40 -4.89
CA GLY A 205 -11.08 -3.21 -3.81
C GLY A 205 -9.95 -2.26 -4.20
N HIS A 206 -9.35 -1.60 -3.23
CA HIS A 206 -8.20 -0.73 -3.50
C HIS A 206 -7.03 -1.51 -4.12
N ASP A 207 -6.69 -2.68 -3.58
CA ASP A 207 -5.63 -3.54 -4.11
C ASP A 207 -6.15 -4.42 -5.26
N ARG A 208 -6.06 -3.89 -6.47
CA ARG A 208 -6.56 -4.49 -7.72
C ARG A 208 -5.60 -5.50 -8.37
N GLY A 209 -4.54 -5.90 -7.69
CA GLY A 209 -3.58 -6.87 -8.22
C GLY A 209 -2.81 -6.42 -9.47
N GLY A 210 -2.66 -5.11 -9.67
CA GLY A 210 -1.99 -4.52 -10.82
C GLY A 210 -2.90 -4.35 -12.05
N LEU A 211 -4.23 -4.49 -11.91
CA LEU A 211 -5.18 -4.01 -12.92
C LEU A 211 -5.23 -2.48 -12.89
N SER A 212 -5.07 -1.83 -14.05
CA SER A 212 -5.07 -0.37 -14.13
C SER A 212 -6.45 0.20 -13.83
N GLN A 213 -6.49 1.40 -13.25
CA GLN A 213 -7.73 2.12 -12.98
C GLN A 213 -8.56 2.29 -14.27
N GLU A 214 -7.93 2.75 -15.34
CA GLU A 214 -8.58 2.97 -16.64
C GLU A 214 -9.25 1.72 -17.18
N SER A 215 -8.56 0.55 -17.12
CA SER A 215 -9.12 -0.72 -17.57
C SER A 215 -10.32 -1.15 -16.72
N VAL A 216 -10.26 -0.89 -15.41
CA VAL A 216 -11.36 -1.22 -14.47
C VAL A 216 -12.55 -0.29 -14.68
N GLU A 217 -12.33 1.01 -14.91
CA GLU A 217 -13.40 1.97 -15.24
C GLU A 217 -14.12 1.58 -16.53
N LYS A 218 -13.35 1.24 -17.58
CA LYS A 218 -13.92 0.77 -18.85
C LYS A 218 -14.78 -0.48 -18.64
N PHE A 219 -14.25 -1.47 -17.89
CA PHE A 219 -14.99 -2.69 -17.57
C PHE A 219 -16.27 -2.39 -16.77
N ALA A 220 -16.22 -1.50 -15.78
CA ALA A 220 -17.36 -1.09 -14.97
C ALA A 220 -18.46 -0.42 -15.83
N HIS A 221 -18.05 0.47 -16.75
CA HIS A 221 -18.95 1.12 -17.69
C HIS A 221 -19.62 0.12 -18.65
N GLU A 222 -18.86 -0.82 -19.21
CA GLU A 222 -19.40 -1.87 -20.10
C GLU A 222 -20.35 -2.82 -19.36
N LEU A 223 -20.07 -3.13 -18.07
CA LEU A 223 -20.92 -3.97 -17.22
C LEU A 223 -22.23 -3.27 -16.85
N GLY A 224 -22.22 -1.96 -16.65
CA GLY A 224 -23.39 -1.13 -16.38
C GLY A 224 -24.08 -1.38 -15.04
N TRP A 225 -23.46 -2.10 -14.10
CA TRP A 225 -23.98 -2.38 -12.77
C TRP A 225 -23.61 -1.27 -11.77
N PRO A 226 -24.36 -1.12 -10.65
CA PRO A 226 -23.91 -0.29 -9.54
C PRO A 226 -22.49 -0.66 -9.10
N VAL A 227 -21.67 0.34 -8.78
CA VAL A 227 -20.26 0.17 -8.43
C VAL A 227 -20.02 0.63 -7.00
N ILE A 228 -19.37 -0.19 -6.20
CA ILE A 228 -18.80 0.18 -4.90
C ILE A 228 -17.28 0.18 -5.03
N ALA A 229 -16.60 1.23 -4.57
CA ALA A 229 -15.14 1.32 -4.57
C ALA A 229 -14.59 1.60 -3.17
N GLU A 230 -13.58 0.84 -2.73
CA GLU A 230 -12.89 1.07 -1.45
C GLU A 230 -12.13 2.42 -1.44
N ASP A 231 -11.71 2.90 -2.61
CA ASP A 231 -11.12 4.23 -2.79
C ASP A 231 -12.00 5.11 -3.69
N PRO A 232 -13.01 5.77 -3.15
CA PRO A 232 -13.95 6.57 -3.94
C PRO A 232 -13.31 7.75 -4.67
N LEU A 233 -12.09 8.13 -4.34
CA LEU A 233 -11.35 9.20 -5.01
C LEU A 233 -10.75 8.78 -6.36
N SER A 234 -10.76 7.48 -6.67
CA SER A 234 -10.31 6.93 -7.96
C SER A 234 -11.48 6.63 -8.91
N PHE A 235 -12.73 6.53 -8.43
CA PHE A 235 -13.88 6.07 -9.22
C PHE A 235 -15.08 7.00 -9.07
N LYS A 236 -15.22 7.99 -9.98
CA LYS A 236 -16.26 9.03 -9.91
C LYS A 236 -17.71 8.49 -9.97
N ASP A 237 -17.91 7.36 -10.64
CA ASP A 237 -19.23 6.76 -10.84
C ASP A 237 -19.57 5.70 -9.78
N ALA A 238 -18.75 5.60 -8.72
CA ALA A 238 -19.06 4.73 -7.59
C ALA A 238 -20.25 5.26 -6.77
N ILE A 239 -21.02 4.34 -6.19
CA ILE A 239 -22.10 4.67 -5.27
C ILE A 239 -21.51 5.29 -3.99
N ALA A 240 -21.93 6.51 -3.69
CA ALA A 240 -21.45 7.24 -2.53
C ALA A 240 -21.87 6.57 -1.22
N HIS A 241 -20.94 6.50 -0.25
CA HIS A 241 -21.22 6.10 1.14
C HIS A 241 -21.84 4.70 1.31
N ALA A 242 -21.60 3.78 0.37
CA ALA A 242 -22.18 2.45 0.40
C ALA A 242 -21.83 1.69 1.68
N SER A 243 -20.59 1.80 2.18
CA SER A 243 -20.16 1.15 3.43
C SER A 243 -20.94 1.63 4.66
N VAL A 244 -21.52 2.83 4.59
CA VAL A 244 -22.27 3.45 5.69
C VAL A 244 -23.74 3.04 5.63
N PHE A 245 -24.45 3.21 4.50
CA PHE A 245 -25.88 2.84 4.45
C PHE A 245 -26.10 1.31 4.45
N LEU A 246 -25.14 0.53 3.97
CA LEU A 246 -25.20 -0.94 4.06
C LEU A 246 -25.01 -1.48 5.49
N THR A 247 -24.79 -0.66 6.50
CA THR A 247 -24.88 -1.08 7.91
C THR A 247 -26.31 -1.44 8.28
N SER A 248 -27.33 -0.83 7.65
CA SER A 248 -28.72 -1.20 7.81
C SER A 248 -29.03 -2.58 7.23
N THR A 249 -29.47 -3.49 8.10
CA THR A 249 -29.89 -4.85 7.69
C THR A 249 -31.12 -4.80 6.78
N LYS A 250 -32.05 -3.86 7.02
CA LYS A 250 -33.23 -3.64 6.20
C LYS A 250 -32.82 -3.29 4.77
N ILE A 251 -31.99 -2.26 4.59
CA ILE A 251 -31.51 -1.84 3.25
C ILE A 251 -30.81 -3.01 2.56
N ARG A 252 -29.89 -3.71 3.21
CA ARG A 252 -29.19 -4.86 2.59
C ARG A 252 -30.16 -5.94 2.11
N SER A 253 -31.26 -6.19 2.84
CA SER A 253 -32.24 -7.20 2.43
C SER A 253 -33.07 -6.75 1.22
N GLU A 254 -33.36 -5.45 1.10
CA GLU A 254 -34.14 -4.87 -0.02
C GLU A 254 -33.33 -4.80 -1.31
N ILE A 255 -32.02 -4.50 -1.21
CA ILE A 255 -31.12 -4.36 -2.37
C ILE A 255 -30.15 -5.53 -2.51
N LYS A 256 -30.61 -6.74 -2.26
CA LYS A 256 -29.82 -7.96 -2.38
C LYS A 256 -29.45 -8.23 -3.84
N PRO A 257 -28.13 -8.28 -4.20
CA PRO A 257 -27.70 -8.57 -5.56
C PRO A 257 -27.87 -10.05 -5.91
N ASP A 258 -28.21 -10.35 -7.16
CA ASP A 258 -28.18 -11.74 -7.66
C ASP A 258 -26.74 -12.22 -7.90
N THR A 259 -25.91 -11.34 -8.44
CA THR A 259 -24.51 -11.62 -8.75
C THR A 259 -23.61 -10.47 -8.28
N VAL A 260 -22.52 -10.79 -7.63
CA VAL A 260 -21.47 -9.81 -7.28
C VAL A 260 -20.20 -10.13 -8.06
N VAL A 261 -19.62 -9.13 -8.70
CA VAL A 261 -18.28 -9.17 -9.27
C VAL A 261 -17.35 -8.41 -8.33
N ILE A 262 -16.26 -9.04 -7.92
CA ILE A 262 -15.22 -8.45 -7.07
C ILE A 262 -13.95 -8.30 -7.90
N ILE A 263 -13.43 -7.08 -8.00
CA ILE A 263 -12.13 -6.81 -8.63
C ILE A 263 -11.10 -6.57 -7.54
N GLY A 264 -10.07 -7.40 -7.55
CA GLY A 264 -9.00 -7.35 -6.57
C GLY A 264 -9.38 -7.91 -5.21
N ARG A 265 -8.70 -7.44 -4.17
CA ARG A 265 -8.99 -7.81 -2.78
C ARG A 265 -10.23 -7.04 -2.29
N THR A 266 -11.19 -7.74 -1.70
CA THR A 266 -12.39 -7.10 -1.15
C THR A 266 -12.06 -6.02 -0.11
N THR A 267 -13.00 -5.12 0.14
CA THR A 267 -12.83 -3.99 1.06
C THR A 267 -12.72 -4.46 2.52
N LEU A 268 -12.28 -3.55 3.40
CA LEU A 268 -12.28 -3.79 4.85
C LEU A 268 -13.65 -3.54 5.51
N SER A 269 -14.63 -3.02 4.76
CA SER A 269 -15.98 -2.77 5.27
C SER A 269 -16.75 -4.06 5.54
N ARG A 270 -17.21 -4.22 6.78
CA ARG A 270 -18.04 -5.37 7.17
C ARG A 270 -19.40 -5.35 6.52
N SER A 271 -20.00 -4.17 6.33
CA SER A 271 -21.31 -4.00 5.75
C SER A 271 -21.32 -4.37 4.25
N ILE A 272 -20.28 -3.99 3.52
CA ILE A 272 -20.10 -4.39 2.11
C ILE A 272 -19.87 -5.91 2.02
N ASN A 273 -18.98 -6.46 2.85
CA ASN A 273 -18.75 -7.90 2.87
C ASN A 273 -20.03 -8.68 3.23
N ALA A 274 -20.83 -8.18 4.18
CA ALA A 274 -22.14 -8.77 4.47
C ALA A 274 -23.15 -8.69 3.31
N SER A 275 -23.06 -7.66 2.46
CA SER A 275 -23.86 -7.58 1.22
C SER A 275 -23.36 -8.58 0.16
N ILE A 276 -22.04 -8.74 0.02
CA ILE A 276 -21.42 -9.71 -0.89
C ILE A 276 -21.89 -11.14 -0.56
N THR A 277 -21.89 -11.52 0.73
CA THR A 277 -22.30 -12.88 1.15
C THR A 277 -23.78 -13.18 0.93
N GLN A 278 -24.62 -12.18 0.67
CA GLN A 278 -26.04 -12.38 0.34
C GLN A 278 -26.26 -12.69 -1.15
N ALA A 279 -25.28 -12.47 -2.01
CA ALA A 279 -25.40 -12.76 -3.44
C ALA A 279 -25.56 -14.25 -3.70
N ARG A 280 -26.30 -14.59 -4.78
CA ARG A 280 -26.42 -15.98 -5.23
C ARG A 280 -25.17 -16.48 -5.94
N LYS A 281 -24.43 -15.57 -6.58
CA LYS A 281 -23.18 -15.85 -7.29
C LYS A 281 -22.13 -14.79 -6.98
N THR A 282 -20.91 -15.26 -6.78
CA THR A 282 -19.74 -14.41 -6.56
C THR A 282 -18.68 -14.70 -7.62
N ILE A 283 -18.22 -13.66 -8.30
CA ILE A 283 -17.20 -13.71 -9.34
C ILE A 283 -16.01 -12.93 -8.84
N VAL A 284 -14.81 -13.51 -8.89
CA VAL A 284 -13.58 -12.83 -8.49
C VAL A 284 -12.69 -12.61 -9.71
N ILE A 285 -12.25 -11.38 -9.90
CA ILE A 285 -11.29 -10.98 -10.94
C ILE A 285 -10.03 -10.49 -10.24
N ASP A 286 -9.00 -11.33 -10.21
CA ASP A 286 -7.70 -10.97 -9.62
C ASP A 286 -6.57 -11.80 -10.24
N PRO A 287 -5.49 -11.16 -10.67
CA PRO A 287 -4.30 -11.85 -11.18
C PRO A 287 -3.62 -12.80 -10.17
N ARG A 288 -3.92 -12.65 -8.88
CA ARG A 288 -3.31 -13.42 -7.78
C ARG A 288 -4.13 -14.62 -7.32
N MET A 289 -5.11 -15.02 -8.01
CA MET A 289 -6.10 -16.09 -7.81
C MET A 289 -6.02 -16.96 -6.55
N ALA A 290 -4.83 -17.41 -6.17
CA ALA A 290 -4.64 -18.35 -5.05
C ALA A 290 -4.87 -17.70 -3.67
N THR A 291 -4.93 -16.37 -3.57
CA THR A 291 -4.87 -15.64 -2.28
C THR A 291 -5.98 -14.61 -2.10
N VAL A 292 -6.89 -14.42 -3.05
CA VAL A 292 -7.85 -13.31 -3.03
C VAL A 292 -9.31 -13.74 -2.86
N ASP A 293 -9.62 -15.01 -2.93
CA ASP A 293 -10.93 -15.55 -2.60
C ASP A 293 -10.93 -16.01 -1.13
N GLN A 294 -11.27 -15.09 -0.23
CA GLN A 294 -11.19 -15.27 1.22
C GLN A 294 -11.97 -16.51 1.70
N ASP A 295 -13.20 -16.67 1.24
CA ASP A 295 -14.10 -17.72 1.70
C ASP A 295 -14.05 -18.96 0.79
N ARG A 296 -13.22 -18.94 -0.26
CA ARG A 296 -13.15 -19.96 -1.30
C ARG A 296 -14.52 -20.27 -1.91
N SER A 297 -15.35 -19.25 -2.01
CA SER A 297 -16.76 -19.34 -2.42
C SER A 297 -17.05 -18.75 -3.79
N ALA A 298 -16.03 -18.26 -4.50
CA ALA A 298 -16.21 -17.73 -5.84
C ALA A 298 -16.67 -18.82 -6.83
N ASP A 299 -17.81 -18.58 -7.46
CA ASP A 299 -18.37 -19.46 -8.49
C ASP A 299 -17.52 -19.45 -9.76
N GLN A 300 -16.92 -18.30 -10.07
CA GLN A 300 -15.98 -18.13 -11.19
C GLN A 300 -14.83 -17.22 -10.81
N LYS A 301 -13.68 -17.47 -11.43
CA LYS A 301 -12.45 -16.71 -11.21
C LYS A 301 -11.80 -16.35 -12.53
N PHE A 302 -11.37 -15.09 -12.64
CA PHE A 302 -10.64 -14.58 -13.79
C PHE A 302 -9.30 -13.98 -13.36
N LEU A 303 -8.23 -14.26 -14.13
CA LEU A 303 -6.90 -13.70 -13.90
C LEU A 303 -6.71 -12.31 -14.54
N ALA A 304 -7.64 -11.92 -15.40
CA ALA A 304 -7.68 -10.64 -16.09
C ALA A 304 -9.15 -10.24 -16.25
N LEU A 305 -9.42 -8.99 -16.61
CA LEU A 305 -10.76 -8.53 -16.92
C LEU A 305 -11.31 -9.35 -18.10
N PRO A 306 -12.43 -10.11 -17.92
CA PRO A 306 -13.01 -10.93 -18.99
C PRO A 306 -13.75 -10.09 -20.03
N ASN A 307 -13.95 -10.64 -21.21
CA ASN A 307 -14.94 -10.11 -22.14
C ASN A 307 -16.33 -10.28 -21.54
N LEU A 308 -17.24 -9.34 -21.79
CA LEU A 308 -18.58 -9.35 -21.22
C LEU A 308 -19.61 -9.87 -22.24
N GLU A 309 -20.37 -10.88 -21.84
CA GLU A 309 -21.59 -11.33 -22.50
C GLU A 309 -22.71 -11.34 -21.45
N VAL A 310 -23.16 -10.13 -21.11
CA VAL A 310 -24.12 -9.86 -20.02
C VAL A 310 -25.30 -9.06 -20.57
N PRO A 311 -26.53 -9.28 -20.05
CA PRO A 311 -27.66 -8.42 -20.38
C PRO A 311 -27.46 -7.02 -19.78
N SER A 312 -28.16 -6.03 -20.32
CA SER A 312 -28.24 -4.71 -19.71
C SER A 312 -28.76 -4.82 -18.26
N ALA A 313 -28.21 -4.00 -17.38
CA ALA A 313 -28.70 -3.91 -16.01
C ALA A 313 -30.18 -3.49 -15.97
N ASP A 314 -30.91 -3.97 -14.96
CA ASP A 314 -32.25 -3.48 -14.64
C ASP A 314 -32.17 -1.99 -14.28
N PRO A 315 -32.85 -1.08 -15.03
CA PRO A 315 -32.76 0.36 -14.77
C PRO A 315 -33.26 0.74 -13.37
N ASP A 316 -34.29 0.07 -12.85
CA ASP A 316 -34.83 0.34 -11.51
C ASP A 316 -33.86 -0.10 -10.42
N TRP A 317 -33.09 -1.17 -10.67
CA TRP A 317 -32.02 -1.62 -9.81
C TRP A 317 -30.91 -0.56 -9.70
N VAL A 318 -30.43 -0.06 -10.83
CA VAL A 318 -29.40 0.98 -10.87
C VAL A 318 -29.91 2.28 -10.22
N ALA A 319 -31.14 2.69 -10.53
CA ALA A 319 -31.76 3.88 -9.96
C ALA A 319 -31.91 3.78 -8.43
N THR A 320 -32.23 2.60 -7.91
CA THR A 320 -32.36 2.35 -6.46
C THR A 320 -31.02 2.58 -5.75
N TRP A 321 -29.93 2.03 -6.27
CA TRP A 321 -28.59 2.22 -5.70
C TRP A 321 -28.15 3.69 -5.74
N ASN A 322 -28.35 4.36 -6.87
CA ASN A 322 -28.02 5.79 -7.01
C ASN A 322 -28.79 6.63 -6.00
N LYS A 323 -30.10 6.40 -5.86
CA LYS A 323 -30.95 7.12 -4.91
C LYS A 323 -30.52 6.90 -3.46
N LEU A 324 -30.09 5.70 -3.09
CA LEU A 324 -29.54 5.44 -1.76
C LEU A 324 -28.23 6.22 -1.53
N GLY A 325 -27.33 6.22 -2.51
CA GLY A 325 -26.08 7.00 -2.45
C GLY A 325 -26.34 8.51 -2.33
N GLU A 326 -27.33 9.06 -3.06
CA GLU A 326 -27.74 10.47 -2.96
C GLU A 326 -28.31 10.80 -1.58
N ARG A 327 -29.19 9.96 -1.04
CA ARG A 327 -29.77 10.14 0.29
C ARG A 327 -28.70 10.05 1.38
N ALA A 328 -27.79 9.07 1.28
CA ALA A 328 -26.65 8.95 2.18
C ALA A 328 -25.71 10.17 2.09
N SER A 329 -25.46 10.68 0.88
CA SER A 329 -24.65 11.90 0.67
C SER A 329 -25.28 13.11 1.34
N LYS A 330 -26.60 13.24 1.35
CA LYS A 330 -27.28 14.31 2.08
C LYS A 330 -27.03 14.20 3.58
N VAL A 331 -27.22 13.02 4.17
CA VAL A 331 -26.94 12.79 5.61
C VAL A 331 -25.48 13.09 5.95
N VAL A 332 -24.54 12.60 5.12
CA VAL A 332 -23.11 12.85 5.36
C VAL A 332 -22.74 14.33 5.23
N SER A 333 -23.35 15.06 4.30
CA SER A 333 -23.10 16.50 4.14
C SER A 333 -23.61 17.34 5.31
N GLU A 334 -24.62 16.88 6.04
CA GLU A 334 -25.24 17.54 7.20
C GLU A 334 -24.53 17.21 8.53
N LEU A 335 -23.47 16.37 8.52
CA LEU A 335 -22.67 16.11 9.72
C LEU A 335 -21.85 17.34 10.11
N ASP A 336 -22.06 17.85 11.32
CA ASP A 336 -21.47 19.07 11.85
C ASP A 336 -20.52 18.86 13.05
N THR A 337 -20.57 17.69 13.68
CA THR A 337 -19.73 17.35 14.82
C THR A 337 -18.33 16.98 14.34
N TRP A 338 -17.30 17.63 14.89
CA TRP A 338 -15.91 17.28 14.62
C TRP A 338 -15.57 15.85 15.08
N SER A 339 -15.05 15.06 14.17
CA SER A 339 -14.76 13.62 14.39
C SER A 339 -13.81 13.08 13.30
N GLU A 340 -13.43 11.81 13.40
CA GLU A 340 -12.67 11.11 12.36
C GLU A 340 -13.44 11.08 11.03
N GLU A 341 -14.76 10.91 11.08
CA GLU A 341 -15.65 10.84 9.93
C GLU A 341 -15.74 12.18 9.17
N THR A 342 -15.95 13.28 9.90
CA THR A 342 -16.03 14.61 9.29
C THR A 342 -14.66 15.10 8.82
N PHE A 343 -13.57 14.72 9.51
CA PHE A 343 -12.21 14.92 9.00
C PHE A 343 -12.04 14.22 7.65
N ALA A 344 -12.38 12.94 7.54
CA ALA A 344 -12.22 12.17 6.30
C ALA A 344 -13.03 12.77 5.14
N ARG A 345 -14.28 13.21 5.38
CA ARG A 345 -15.12 13.91 4.42
C ARG A 345 -14.46 15.19 3.91
N ASP A 346 -14.07 16.07 4.82
CA ASP A 346 -13.57 17.41 4.49
C ASP A 346 -12.18 17.36 3.88
N PHE A 347 -11.33 16.43 4.37
CA PHE A 347 -10.02 16.14 3.80
C PHE A 347 -10.14 15.67 2.35
N ALA A 348 -10.96 14.65 2.09
CA ALA A 348 -11.16 14.11 0.76
C ALA A 348 -11.70 15.17 -0.23
N ALA A 349 -12.63 16.02 0.22
CA ALA A 349 -13.18 17.10 -0.58
C ALA A 349 -12.15 18.18 -0.93
N SER A 350 -11.16 18.40 -0.05
CA SER A 350 -10.16 19.47 -0.18
C SER A 350 -8.91 19.08 -0.97
N LEU A 351 -8.69 17.78 -1.21
CA LEU A 351 -7.50 17.30 -1.93
C LEU A 351 -7.43 17.87 -3.35
N PRO A 352 -6.29 18.42 -3.78
CA PRO A 352 -6.16 18.95 -5.14
C PRO A 352 -6.13 17.84 -6.20
N THR A 353 -6.60 18.15 -7.40
CA THR A 353 -6.46 17.27 -8.56
C THR A 353 -4.96 17.03 -8.85
N GLY A 354 -4.62 15.79 -9.18
CA GLY A 354 -3.24 15.33 -9.40
C GLY A 354 -2.46 15.07 -8.11
N ALA A 355 -3.15 15.02 -6.95
CA ALA A 355 -2.54 14.59 -5.71
C ALA A 355 -2.30 13.07 -5.67
N ALA A 356 -1.21 12.67 -5.01
CA ALA A 356 -0.99 11.32 -4.54
C ALA A 356 -1.38 11.23 -3.05
N LEU A 357 -2.22 10.27 -2.69
CA LEU A 357 -2.66 10.03 -1.33
C LEU A 357 -2.22 8.65 -0.87
N PHE A 358 -1.38 8.57 0.17
CA PHE A 358 -1.21 7.33 0.92
C PHE A 358 -2.21 7.27 2.07
N ILE A 359 -3.01 6.21 2.13
CA ILE A 359 -3.99 6.01 3.21
C ILE A 359 -3.69 4.73 3.97
N ALA A 360 -3.49 4.84 5.29
CA ALA A 360 -3.20 3.68 6.13
C ALA A 360 -4.45 2.84 6.38
N SER A 361 -4.22 1.57 6.67
CA SER A 361 -5.27 0.64 7.09
C SER A 361 -5.89 1.05 8.44
N SER A 362 -6.79 0.24 8.99
CA SER A 362 -7.58 0.52 10.19
C SER A 362 -8.71 1.53 9.93
N ARG A 363 -8.84 2.59 10.73
CA ARG A 363 -9.87 3.63 10.56
C ARG A 363 -9.66 4.47 9.29
N PRO A 364 -8.48 5.00 8.99
CA PRO A 364 -8.32 5.97 7.90
C PRO A 364 -8.91 5.53 6.55
N ILE A 365 -8.62 4.32 6.08
CA ILE A 365 -9.17 3.83 4.79
C ILE A 365 -10.67 3.56 4.86
N ARG A 366 -11.19 3.11 6.02
CA ARG A 366 -12.63 2.88 6.21
C ARG A 366 -13.41 4.19 6.24
N ASP A 367 -12.84 5.22 6.84
CA ASP A 367 -13.45 6.54 6.90
C ASP A 367 -13.40 7.22 5.53
N LEU A 368 -12.33 7.05 4.77
CA LEU A 368 -12.27 7.47 3.37
C LEU A 368 -13.37 6.78 2.54
N GLU A 369 -13.48 5.45 2.61
CA GLU A 369 -14.52 4.68 1.92
C GLU A 369 -15.93 5.12 2.32
N GLY A 370 -16.13 5.37 3.63
CA GLY A 370 -17.44 5.71 4.18
C GLY A 370 -17.87 7.14 3.94
N PHE A 371 -16.95 8.10 4.01
CA PHE A 371 -17.31 9.51 4.10
C PHE A 371 -16.80 10.38 2.95
N ALA A 372 -15.88 9.89 2.10
CA ALA A 372 -15.51 10.61 0.91
C ALA A 372 -16.58 10.51 -0.19
N LYS A 373 -16.85 11.62 -0.87
CA LYS A 373 -17.70 11.63 -2.06
C LYS A 373 -16.90 11.12 -3.27
N PRO A 374 -17.48 10.22 -4.08
CA PRO A 374 -16.83 9.71 -5.29
C PRO A 374 -16.40 10.83 -6.23
N ARG A 375 -15.15 10.75 -6.71
CA ARG A 375 -14.57 11.68 -7.70
C ARG A 375 -13.38 11.05 -8.39
N GLN A 376 -12.77 11.76 -9.32
CA GLN A 376 -11.50 11.41 -9.97
C GLN A 376 -10.41 12.45 -9.66
N GLY A 377 -9.17 12.12 -10.02
CA GLY A 377 -8.04 13.03 -10.00
C GLY A 377 -7.17 12.98 -8.74
N VAL A 378 -7.36 11.97 -7.90
CA VAL A 378 -6.44 11.62 -6.80
C VAL A 378 -5.96 10.19 -7.02
N GLU A 379 -4.65 9.99 -7.01
CA GLU A 379 -4.06 8.66 -7.07
C GLU A 379 -3.88 8.13 -5.64
N VAL A 380 -4.65 7.08 -5.29
CA VAL A 380 -4.67 6.54 -3.92
C VAL A 380 -3.76 5.34 -3.81
N PHE A 381 -2.92 5.33 -2.78
CA PHE A 381 -1.99 4.26 -2.42
C PHE A 381 -2.26 3.77 -1.00
N ALA A 382 -2.07 2.49 -0.77
CA ALA A 382 -2.17 1.90 0.57
C ALA A 382 -1.37 0.59 0.67
N ASN A 383 -0.99 0.20 1.88
CA ASN A 383 -0.46 -1.13 2.17
C ASN A 383 -1.63 -2.06 2.48
N ARG A 384 -2.20 -2.70 1.43
CA ARG A 384 -3.40 -3.53 1.51
C ARG A 384 -3.12 -5.03 1.32
N GLY A 385 -1.85 -5.41 1.16
CA GLY A 385 -1.44 -6.82 1.09
C GLY A 385 -1.74 -7.56 2.39
N LEU A 386 -1.24 -7.05 3.50
CA LEU A 386 -1.48 -7.55 4.87
C LEU A 386 -2.09 -6.50 5.79
N ALA A 387 -2.09 -5.24 5.36
CA ALA A 387 -2.70 -4.13 6.09
C ALA A 387 -2.07 -3.88 7.49
N GLY A 388 -0.75 -4.06 7.62
CA GLY A 388 0.00 -3.80 8.85
C GLY A 388 0.09 -2.32 9.20
N ILE A 389 0.39 -2.02 10.47
CA ILE A 389 0.66 -0.64 10.93
C ILE A 389 2.12 -0.25 10.75
N ASP A 390 2.98 -1.20 10.42
CA ASP A 390 4.41 -1.05 10.19
C ASP A 390 4.71 -0.38 8.85
N GLY A 391 5.76 0.43 8.78
CA GLY A 391 6.32 1.02 7.58
C GLY A 391 5.42 1.98 6.81
N ASN A 392 4.36 2.51 7.42
CA ASN A 392 3.40 3.39 6.73
C ASN A 392 4.01 4.75 6.38
N ILE A 393 4.78 5.37 7.30
CA ILE A 393 5.49 6.63 7.03
C ILE A 393 6.56 6.39 5.96
N SER A 394 7.33 5.31 6.11
CA SER A 394 8.37 4.94 5.16
C SER A 394 7.82 4.73 3.74
N THR A 395 6.66 4.05 3.60
CA THR A 395 5.98 3.87 2.31
C THR A 395 5.53 5.21 1.72
N ALA A 396 4.92 6.07 2.54
CA ALA A 396 4.48 7.41 2.12
C ALA A 396 5.65 8.27 1.64
N LEU A 397 6.80 8.24 2.32
CA LEU A 397 8.02 8.92 1.91
C LEU A 397 8.57 8.38 0.59
N GLY A 398 8.51 7.06 0.37
CA GLY A 398 8.87 6.44 -0.90
C GLY A 398 7.99 6.91 -2.07
N ILE A 399 6.69 7.03 -1.85
CA ILE A 399 5.75 7.59 -2.84
C ILE A 399 6.08 9.06 -3.10
N ALA A 400 6.26 9.87 -2.05
CA ALA A 400 6.53 11.30 -2.14
C ALA A 400 7.83 11.62 -2.89
N SER A 401 8.83 10.74 -2.84
CA SER A 401 10.08 10.95 -3.57
C SER A 401 9.94 10.87 -5.11
N ARG A 402 8.79 10.42 -5.60
CA ARG A 402 8.45 10.32 -7.04
C ARG A 402 7.18 11.06 -7.44
N SER A 403 6.40 11.55 -6.48
CA SER A 403 5.17 12.32 -6.71
C SER A 403 5.35 13.76 -6.27
N LYS A 404 4.61 14.69 -6.89
CA LYS A 404 4.70 16.13 -6.61
C LYS A 404 3.58 16.48 -5.68
N LYS A 405 2.91 16.46 -5.00
CA LYS A 405 1.75 16.79 -4.15
C LYS A 405 1.31 15.55 -3.41
N THR A 406 2.13 15.12 -2.49
CA THR A 406 1.85 13.90 -1.74
C THR A 406 1.24 14.22 -0.38
N PHE A 407 0.16 13.53 -0.10
CA PHE A 407 -0.52 13.53 1.18
C PHE A 407 -0.50 12.11 1.76
N ALA A 408 -0.49 12.02 3.09
CA ALA A 408 -0.66 10.73 3.75
C ALA A 408 -1.56 10.89 4.97
N VAL A 409 -2.36 9.86 5.30
CA VAL A 409 -3.20 9.82 6.50
C VAL A 409 -2.98 8.49 7.22
N LEU A 410 -2.66 8.55 8.50
CA LEU A 410 -2.51 7.38 9.36
C LEU A 410 -2.91 7.70 10.81
N GLY A 411 -3.13 6.66 11.61
CA GLY A 411 -3.40 6.82 13.04
C GLY A 411 -2.14 6.97 13.88
N ASP A 412 -2.31 7.43 15.10
CA ASP A 412 -1.24 7.66 16.08
C ASP A 412 -0.39 6.42 16.38
N LEU A 413 -1.01 5.24 16.55
CA LEU A 413 -0.25 4.00 16.77
C LEU A 413 0.59 3.59 15.56
N ALA A 414 0.11 3.81 14.34
CA ALA A 414 0.87 3.56 13.13
C ALA A 414 2.05 4.56 13.01
N PHE A 415 1.85 5.81 13.42
CA PHE A 415 2.91 6.81 13.51
C PHE A 415 4.00 6.36 14.50
N LEU A 416 3.62 6.01 15.72
CA LEU A 416 4.57 5.57 16.75
C LEU A 416 5.31 4.29 16.36
N HIS A 417 4.64 3.38 15.64
CA HIS A 417 5.25 2.13 15.19
C HIS A 417 6.35 2.33 14.11
N ASP A 418 6.24 3.38 13.29
CA ASP A 418 7.19 3.68 12.21
C ASP A 418 7.94 5.00 12.44
N VAL A 419 8.10 5.41 13.71
CA VAL A 419 8.74 6.68 14.08
C VAL A 419 10.19 6.80 13.62
N SER A 420 10.90 5.68 13.44
CA SER A 420 12.27 5.65 12.88
C SER A 420 12.35 6.25 11.47
N ALA A 421 11.24 6.23 10.72
CA ALA A 421 11.15 6.87 9.41
C ALA A 421 11.40 8.38 9.44
N LEU A 422 11.19 9.04 10.58
CA LEU A 422 11.45 10.48 10.75
C LEU A 422 12.93 10.83 10.71
N SER A 423 13.83 9.84 10.86
CA SER A 423 15.28 10.03 10.74
C SER A 423 15.76 10.17 9.29
N HIS A 424 14.89 10.09 8.29
CA HIS A 424 15.28 10.21 6.90
C HIS A 424 15.74 11.64 6.58
N THR A 425 16.88 11.73 5.87
CA THR A 425 17.47 13.00 5.45
C THR A 425 16.89 13.55 4.15
N ASP A 426 16.31 12.66 3.31
CA ASP A 426 15.56 13.09 2.14
C ASP A 426 14.30 13.83 2.62
N ASN A 427 14.06 15.00 2.09
CA ASN A 427 12.94 15.86 2.48
C ASN A 427 11.96 16.03 1.30
N PRO A 428 11.25 14.95 0.88
CA PRO A 428 10.31 15.05 -0.22
C PRO A 428 9.07 15.87 0.20
N ASP A 429 8.38 16.44 -0.78
CA ASP A 429 7.14 17.17 -0.54
C ASP A 429 6.02 16.24 -0.09
N LEU A 430 5.89 16.06 1.22
CA LEU A 430 4.89 15.20 1.88
C LEU A 430 4.22 15.94 3.04
N ARG A 431 2.89 16.03 3.00
CA ARG A 431 2.09 16.41 4.18
C ARG A 431 1.43 15.19 4.77
N LEU A 432 1.90 14.80 5.96
CA LEU A 432 1.41 13.65 6.71
C LEU A 432 0.41 14.09 7.77
N PHE A 433 -0.82 13.60 7.70
CA PHE A 433 -1.86 13.78 8.72
C PHE A 433 -1.85 12.58 9.67
N VAL A 434 -1.66 12.85 10.95
CA VAL A 434 -1.70 11.84 12.01
C VAL A 434 -2.96 12.04 12.83
N ILE A 435 -3.92 11.13 12.70
CA ILE A 435 -5.15 11.14 13.49
C ILE A 435 -4.78 10.68 14.91
N ASP A 436 -4.89 11.61 15.85
CA ASP A 436 -4.55 11.40 17.25
C ASP A 436 -5.81 11.30 18.10
N ASN A 437 -6.23 10.06 18.35
CA ASN A 437 -7.32 9.69 19.25
C ASN A 437 -6.81 9.00 20.53
N ASN A 438 -5.49 9.04 20.77
CA ASN A 438 -4.78 8.44 21.88
C ASN A 438 -4.92 6.90 21.95
N GLY A 439 -4.77 6.21 20.79
CA GLY A 439 -4.64 4.73 20.80
C GLY A 439 -5.45 3.98 19.73
N GLY A 440 -5.86 2.76 20.06
CA GLY A 440 -6.50 1.82 19.15
C GLY A 440 -7.98 2.10 18.87
N GLY A 441 -8.33 3.23 18.24
CA GLY A 441 -9.71 3.67 17.99
C GLY A 441 -10.60 2.66 17.27
N ILE A 442 -10.03 1.87 16.37
CA ILE A 442 -10.80 0.83 15.67
C ILE A 442 -11.45 -0.19 16.61
N PHE A 443 -10.81 -0.53 17.73
CA PHE A 443 -11.30 -1.55 18.65
C PHE A 443 -12.59 -1.11 19.37
N SER A 444 -12.85 0.19 19.50
CA SER A 444 -14.11 0.72 20.03
C SER A 444 -15.32 0.44 19.11
N THR A 445 -15.07 0.06 17.85
CA THR A 445 -16.10 -0.30 16.86
C THR A 445 -16.17 -1.80 16.56
N LEU A 446 -15.37 -2.60 17.24
CA LEU A 446 -15.28 -4.04 17.06
C LEU A 446 -15.90 -4.80 18.24
N PRO A 447 -16.16 -6.13 18.14
CA PRO A 447 -16.72 -6.94 19.24
C PRO A 447 -15.92 -6.90 20.54
N GLN A 448 -14.67 -6.47 20.50
CA GLN A 448 -13.82 -6.30 21.68
C GLN A 448 -14.23 -5.10 22.55
N ALA A 449 -15.05 -4.19 22.03
CA ALA A 449 -15.51 -3.03 22.78
C ALA A 449 -16.22 -3.46 24.07
N GLY A 450 -15.78 -2.92 25.21
CA GLY A 450 -16.38 -3.17 26.51
C GLY A 450 -15.95 -4.44 27.24
N VAL A 451 -14.98 -5.22 26.70
CA VAL A 451 -14.40 -6.33 27.46
C VAL A 451 -13.56 -5.80 28.63
N ASP A 452 -13.49 -6.58 29.71
CA ASP A 452 -12.64 -6.23 30.85
C ASP A 452 -11.18 -6.07 30.40
N GLY A 453 -10.51 -5.03 30.93
CA GLY A 453 -9.14 -4.70 30.53
C GLY A 453 -9.01 -4.07 29.13
N PHE A 454 -10.11 -3.68 28.48
CA PHE A 454 -10.11 -3.13 27.12
C PHE A 454 -9.06 -2.04 26.89
N GLU A 455 -8.98 -1.05 27.79
CA GLU A 455 -8.04 0.05 27.66
C GLU A 455 -6.57 -0.41 27.65
N LYS A 456 -6.25 -1.43 28.43
CA LYS A 456 -4.88 -1.96 28.55
C LYS A 456 -4.48 -2.79 27.32
N ILE A 457 -5.39 -3.63 26.81
CA ILE A 457 -5.04 -4.68 25.83
C ILE A 457 -5.46 -4.34 24.40
N PHE A 458 -6.39 -3.41 24.20
CA PHE A 458 -6.87 -2.97 22.89
C PHE A 458 -6.81 -1.45 22.70
N GLY A 459 -7.32 -0.68 23.65
CA GLY A 459 -7.29 0.78 23.61
C GLY A 459 -5.86 1.33 23.57
N THR A 460 -4.96 0.73 24.36
CA THR A 460 -3.52 1.06 24.41
C THR A 460 -3.24 2.57 24.38
N PRO A 461 -3.82 3.35 25.34
CA PRO A 461 -3.61 4.80 25.38
C PRO A 461 -2.12 5.10 25.59
N HIS A 462 -1.52 5.85 24.66
CA HIS A 462 -0.09 6.09 24.70
C HIS A 462 0.31 7.37 25.44
N GLY A 463 -0.57 8.37 25.53
CA GLY A 463 -0.33 9.64 26.22
C GLY A 463 0.90 10.40 25.69
N ARG A 464 1.32 10.18 24.44
CA ARG A 464 2.50 10.81 23.85
C ARG A 464 2.10 12.07 23.09
N ASP A 465 2.97 13.06 23.14
CA ASP A 465 2.86 14.26 22.30
C ASP A 465 3.53 13.99 20.94
N ILE A 466 2.71 13.69 19.94
CA ILE A 466 3.16 13.41 18.56
C ILE A 466 3.87 14.62 17.95
N GLN A 467 3.40 15.84 18.26
CA GLN A 467 4.01 17.07 17.76
C GLN A 467 5.42 17.25 18.35
N ALA A 468 5.58 17.03 19.65
CA ALA A 468 6.89 17.10 20.28
C ALA A 468 7.86 16.04 19.73
N ILE A 469 7.39 14.80 19.50
CA ILE A 469 8.20 13.74 18.87
C ILE A 469 8.68 14.17 17.49
N ALA A 470 7.78 14.60 16.61
CA ALA A 470 8.12 15.02 15.26
C ALA A 470 9.08 16.24 15.25
N THR A 471 8.86 17.21 16.12
CA THR A 471 9.72 18.37 16.29
C THR A 471 11.14 17.99 16.74
N ALA A 472 11.29 16.98 17.59
CA ALA A 472 12.60 16.48 18.02
C ALA A 472 13.42 15.89 16.86
N PHE A 473 12.78 15.42 15.78
CA PHE A 473 13.42 15.03 14.53
C PHE A 473 13.61 16.19 13.54
N GLY A 474 13.30 17.43 13.93
CA GLY A 474 13.42 18.61 13.06
C GLY A 474 12.30 18.73 12.01
N ILE A 475 11.22 17.96 12.14
CA ILE A 475 10.10 17.99 11.19
C ILE A 475 9.17 19.16 11.55
N LYS A 476 8.77 19.93 10.54
CA LYS A 476 7.76 21.00 10.71
C LYS A 476 6.42 20.39 11.08
N THR A 477 5.78 20.93 12.12
CA THR A 477 4.51 20.42 12.64
C THR A 477 3.45 21.50 12.74
N SER A 478 2.19 21.12 12.62
CA SER A 478 1.03 21.91 12.95
C SER A 478 -0.07 21.03 13.54
N THR A 479 -1.09 21.68 14.12
CA THR A 479 -2.25 20.97 14.69
C THR A 479 -3.51 21.38 13.95
N LEU A 480 -4.44 20.45 13.81
CA LEU A 480 -5.76 20.60 13.21
C LEU A 480 -6.80 20.04 14.18
N SER A 481 -7.83 20.80 14.51
CA SER A 481 -8.84 20.42 15.52
C SER A 481 -10.28 20.77 15.13
N THR A 482 -10.51 21.30 13.92
CA THR A 482 -11.84 21.68 13.45
C THR A 482 -12.01 21.46 11.94
N SER A 483 -13.23 21.19 11.49
CA SER A 483 -13.57 21.10 10.06
C SER A 483 -13.20 22.35 9.26
N ALA A 484 -13.33 23.54 9.86
CA ALA A 484 -13.04 24.82 9.19
C ALA A 484 -11.56 24.98 8.80
N GLU A 485 -10.65 24.30 9.49
CA GLU A 485 -9.21 24.39 9.23
C GLU A 485 -8.77 23.44 8.09
N VAL A 486 -9.54 22.36 7.83
CA VAL A 486 -9.12 21.29 6.91
C VAL A 486 -8.79 21.81 5.53
N ALA A 487 -9.74 22.51 4.91
CA ALA A 487 -9.57 23.02 3.54
C ALA A 487 -8.35 23.96 3.41
N ARG A 488 -8.15 24.85 4.37
CA ARG A 488 -6.99 25.75 4.40
C ARG A 488 -5.69 24.97 4.45
N ILE A 489 -5.56 24.03 5.41
CA ILE A 489 -4.31 23.29 5.61
C ILE A 489 -4.03 22.36 4.41
N VAL A 490 -5.05 21.70 3.85
CA VAL A 490 -4.87 20.81 2.70
C VAL A 490 -4.46 21.54 1.43
N THR A 491 -4.98 22.77 1.20
CA THR A 491 -4.72 23.53 -0.02
C THR A 491 -3.45 24.40 0.04
N GLU A 492 -2.89 24.63 1.22
CA GLU A 492 -1.58 25.31 1.35
C GLU A 492 -0.48 24.53 0.61
N PRO A 493 0.48 25.20 -0.04
CA PRO A 493 1.59 24.53 -0.71
C PRO A 493 2.40 23.64 0.26
N VAL A 494 2.67 22.40 -0.15
CA VAL A 494 3.55 21.48 0.58
C VAL A 494 5.00 21.80 0.20
N LYS A 495 5.87 21.98 1.18
CA LYS A 495 7.30 22.21 0.98
C LYS A 495 8.10 21.35 1.95
N GLY A 496 8.71 20.29 1.43
CA GLY A 496 9.39 19.29 2.23
C GLY A 496 8.42 18.42 3.03
N PHE A 497 8.98 17.65 3.97
CA PHE A 497 8.20 16.78 4.84
C PHE A 497 7.64 17.56 6.03
N GLU A 498 6.33 17.56 6.19
CA GLU A 498 5.64 18.18 7.31
C GLU A 498 4.54 17.28 7.88
N ILE A 499 4.26 17.42 9.17
CA ILE A 499 3.28 16.61 9.90
C ILE A 499 2.19 17.52 10.47
N VAL A 500 0.93 17.13 10.21
CA VAL A 500 -0.27 17.75 10.76
C VAL A 500 -0.88 16.78 11.77
N VAL A 501 -0.88 17.13 13.05
CA VAL A 501 -1.53 16.34 14.08
C VAL A 501 -3.02 16.69 14.13
N VAL A 502 -3.86 15.74 13.74
CA VAL A 502 -5.32 15.88 13.71
C VAL A 502 -5.86 15.48 15.07
N LYS A 503 -6.16 16.47 15.93
CA LYS A 503 -6.76 16.22 17.25
C LYS A 503 -8.25 15.96 17.09
N VAL A 504 -8.66 14.75 17.33
CA VAL A 504 -10.08 14.32 17.30
C VAL A 504 -10.57 14.00 18.71
N PRO A 505 -11.90 13.89 18.94
CA PRO A 505 -12.44 13.41 20.20
C PRO A 505 -11.89 12.03 20.60
N SER A 506 -12.16 11.62 21.83
CA SER A 506 -11.71 10.32 22.32
C SER A 506 -12.22 9.17 21.45
N ARG A 507 -11.54 8.02 21.52
CA ARG A 507 -11.93 6.79 20.83
C ARG A 507 -13.38 6.39 21.08
N GLN A 508 -13.85 6.58 22.32
CA GLN A 508 -15.23 6.25 22.71
C GLN A 508 -16.21 7.23 22.06
N GLU A 509 -15.95 8.52 22.14
CA GLU A 509 -16.80 9.56 21.53
C GLU A 509 -16.89 9.39 20.01
N ASN A 510 -15.77 9.16 19.32
CA ASN A 510 -15.77 8.86 17.88
C ASN A 510 -16.56 7.58 17.56
N GLY A 511 -16.38 6.51 18.35
CA GLY A 511 -17.11 5.26 18.17
C GLY A 511 -18.63 5.41 18.36
N ASP A 512 -19.05 6.20 19.35
CA ASP A 512 -20.47 6.46 19.62
C ASP A 512 -21.07 7.39 18.57
N TYR A 513 -20.30 8.38 18.10
CA TYR A 513 -20.74 9.23 16.98
C TYR A 513 -20.94 8.43 15.70
N LEU A 514 -20.00 7.54 15.36
CA LEU A 514 -20.16 6.64 14.21
C LEU A 514 -21.42 5.78 14.30
N LYS A 515 -21.71 5.21 15.47
CA LYS A 515 -22.97 4.46 15.69
C LYS A 515 -24.20 5.32 15.47
N SER A 516 -24.16 6.60 15.88
CA SER A 516 -25.25 7.54 15.66
C SER A 516 -25.48 7.82 14.17
N ILE A 517 -24.39 7.90 13.38
CA ILE A 517 -24.47 8.03 11.92
C ILE A 517 -25.10 6.80 11.30
N TYR A 518 -24.71 5.59 11.74
CA TYR A 518 -25.33 4.35 11.25
C TYR A 518 -26.83 4.28 11.55
N ALA A 519 -27.24 4.72 12.74
CA ALA A 519 -28.66 4.79 13.10
C ALA A 519 -29.45 5.77 12.17
N LYS A 520 -28.86 6.90 11.78
CA LYS A 520 -29.48 7.79 10.80
C LYS A 520 -29.68 7.12 9.43
N MET A 521 -28.78 6.21 9.03
CA MET A 521 -28.90 5.48 7.76
C MET A 521 -30.04 4.45 7.75
N GLU A 522 -30.47 3.94 8.92
CA GLU A 522 -31.60 3.01 8.99
C GLU A 522 -32.93 3.65 8.56
N SER A 523 -33.02 4.97 8.59
CA SER A 523 -34.20 5.73 8.14
C SER A 523 -34.20 6.09 6.64
N LEU A 524 -33.16 5.71 5.91
CA LEU A 524 -33.08 5.90 4.45
C LEU A 524 -34.01 4.92 3.73
#